data_173c019614cade3f3bc33e1cc3381a41
#
_entry.id   173c019614cade3f3bc33e1cc3381a41
#
_cell.length_a   1.000
_cell.length_b   1.000
_cell.length_c   1.000
_cell.angle_alpha   90.00
_cell.angle_beta   90.00
_cell.angle_gamma   90.00
#
_symmetry.space_group_name_H-M   'P 1'
#
loop_
_entity.id
_entity.type
_entity.pdbx_description
1 polymer ?
#
loop_
_entity_poly.entity_id
_entity_poly.type
_entity_poly.pdbx_seq_one_letter_code
_entity_poly.pdbx_strand_id
1 'polypeptide(L)'
;MKKSRHEKIVELIEKEQIGTQEELARRLNEAGFLVTQATVSRDIRQLHLSKVPLADGAQKYVLLQNSDSYLGDKYIRVLKDGFASVDVAGNLLVLKTVSGMAMAVAASVDAMKLQEVVGSIAGDDTVMVAVRTPEEARLLMEKIKGLIGE
;
A
#
# COMPACT_ATOMS: atom_id res chain seq x y z
N MET A 1 -21.84 -11.14 16.47
CA MET A 1 -22.57 -9.87 16.28
C MET A 1 -21.64 -8.75 15.81
N LYS A 2 -20.62 -8.34 16.58
CA LYS A 2 -19.63 -7.35 16.11
C LYS A 2 -18.93 -7.76 14.82
N LYS A 3 -18.53 -9.02 14.73
CA LYS A 3 -17.83 -9.57 13.57
C LYS A 3 -18.69 -9.50 12.30
N SER A 4 -19.96 -9.88 12.43
CA SER A 4 -20.93 -9.85 11.34
C SER A 4 -21.19 -8.42 10.85
N ARG A 5 -21.26 -7.45 11.76
CA ARG A 5 -21.45 -6.04 11.40
C ARG A 5 -20.22 -5.49 10.68
N HIS A 6 -19.01 -5.81 11.14
CA HIS A 6 -17.77 -5.40 10.47
C HIS A 6 -17.66 -6.00 9.07
N GLU A 7 -18.02 -7.26 8.90
CA GLU A 7 -18.06 -7.91 7.59
C GLU A 7 -19.03 -7.19 6.64
N LYS A 8 -20.19 -6.78 7.16
CA LYS A 8 -21.18 -6.05 6.36
C LYS A 8 -20.68 -4.65 5.97
N ILE A 9 -19.99 -3.97 6.86
CA ILE A 9 -19.37 -2.67 6.55
C ILE A 9 -18.38 -2.81 5.40
N VAL A 10 -17.49 -3.79 5.46
CA VAL A 10 -16.51 -4.06 4.40
C VAL A 10 -17.22 -4.34 3.08
N GLU A 11 -18.23 -5.20 3.09
CA GLU A 11 -19.02 -5.51 1.91
C GLU A 11 -19.65 -4.26 1.29
N LEU A 12 -20.26 -3.40 2.12
CA LEU A 12 -20.92 -2.19 1.66
C LEU A 12 -19.96 -1.19 1.03
N ILE A 13 -18.81 -0.96 1.66
CA ILE A 13 -17.83 0.01 1.13
C ILE A 13 -17.12 -0.48 -0.13
N GLU A 14 -17.05 -1.80 -0.33
CA GLU A 14 -16.49 -2.38 -1.55
C GLU A 14 -17.47 -2.31 -2.73
N LYS A 15 -18.76 -2.49 -2.46
CA LYS A 15 -19.79 -2.53 -3.50
C LYS A 15 -20.36 -1.16 -3.84
N GLU A 16 -20.38 -0.24 -2.89
CA GLU A 16 -21.00 1.07 -3.03
C GLU A 16 -20.05 2.19 -2.67
N GLN A 17 -20.29 3.38 -3.25
CA GLN A 17 -19.53 4.57 -2.92
C GLN A 17 -20.16 5.24 -1.70
N ILE A 18 -19.67 4.89 -0.51
CA ILE A 18 -20.14 5.46 0.75
C ILE A 18 -19.07 6.43 1.25
N GLY A 19 -19.42 7.70 1.37
CA GLY A 19 -18.49 8.77 1.73
C GLY A 19 -18.74 9.42 3.08
N THR A 20 -19.83 9.09 3.78
CA THR A 20 -20.17 9.68 5.06
C THR A 20 -20.56 8.63 6.09
N GLN A 21 -20.35 8.96 7.37
CA GLN A 21 -20.76 8.08 8.48
C GLN A 21 -22.28 7.90 8.50
N GLU A 22 -23.01 8.97 8.17
CA GLU A 22 -24.47 8.96 8.14
C GLU A 22 -24.99 7.97 7.09
N GLU A 23 -24.41 7.99 5.90
CA GLU A 23 -24.78 7.09 4.83
C GLU A 23 -24.45 5.63 5.20
N LEU A 24 -23.29 5.40 5.79
CA LEU A 24 -22.91 4.07 6.25
C LEU A 24 -23.87 3.55 7.33
N ALA A 25 -24.24 4.41 8.30
CA ALA A 25 -25.22 4.06 9.33
C ALA A 25 -26.58 3.72 8.72
N ARG A 26 -27.04 4.50 7.75
CA ARG A 26 -28.30 4.27 7.05
C ARG A 26 -28.29 2.91 6.34
N ARG A 27 -27.23 2.61 5.62
CA ARG A 27 -27.08 1.34 4.91
C ARG A 27 -27.04 0.13 5.86
N LEU A 28 -26.38 0.29 7.01
CA LEU A 28 -26.36 -0.76 8.03
C LEU A 28 -27.74 -1.00 8.62
N ASN A 29 -28.49 0.07 8.91
CA ASN A 29 -29.86 -0.06 9.41
C ASN A 29 -30.78 -0.73 8.38
N GLU A 30 -30.65 -0.37 7.11
CA GLU A 30 -31.38 -1.02 6.02
C GLU A 30 -31.06 -2.52 5.90
N ALA A 31 -29.83 -2.89 6.24
CA ALA A 31 -29.37 -4.29 6.22
C ALA A 31 -29.75 -5.06 7.49
N GLY A 32 -30.46 -4.44 8.44
CA GLY A 32 -30.93 -5.08 9.66
C GLY A 32 -30.03 -4.89 10.88
N PHE A 33 -28.97 -4.09 10.78
CA PHE A 33 -28.09 -3.78 11.91
C PHE A 33 -28.52 -2.43 12.52
N LEU A 34 -29.13 -2.49 13.70
CA LEU A 34 -29.53 -1.28 14.42
C LEU A 34 -28.29 -0.62 15.02
N VAL A 35 -27.84 0.45 14.40
CA VAL A 35 -26.62 1.16 14.81
C VAL A 35 -26.85 2.65 14.95
N THR A 36 -26.12 3.28 15.87
CA THR A 36 -26.05 4.72 16.02
C THR A 36 -24.82 5.25 15.29
N GLN A 37 -24.76 6.56 15.07
CA GLN A 37 -23.60 7.20 14.48
C GLN A 37 -22.33 6.97 15.31
N ALA A 38 -22.47 6.97 16.66
CA ALA A 38 -21.34 6.70 17.55
C ALA A 38 -20.78 5.28 17.34
N THR A 39 -21.66 4.29 17.15
CA THR A 39 -21.25 2.92 16.87
C THR A 39 -20.50 2.82 15.54
N VAL A 40 -21.01 3.46 14.51
CA VAL A 40 -20.37 3.49 13.18
C VAL A 40 -19.01 4.18 13.26
N SER A 41 -18.91 5.28 14.01
CA SER A 41 -17.64 5.97 14.21
C SER A 41 -16.58 5.08 14.85
N ARG A 42 -16.98 4.29 15.86
CA ARG A 42 -16.08 3.29 16.49
C ARG A 42 -15.67 2.20 15.50
N ASP A 43 -16.61 1.69 14.74
CA ASP A 43 -16.34 0.63 13.75
C ASP A 43 -15.36 1.13 12.69
N ILE A 44 -15.50 2.36 12.24
CA ILE A 44 -14.57 2.99 11.29
C ILE A 44 -13.15 3.00 11.86
N ARG A 45 -13.00 3.37 13.13
CA ARG A 45 -11.69 3.36 13.80
C ARG A 45 -11.13 1.95 13.95
N GLN A 46 -11.96 1.00 14.38
CA GLN A 46 -11.53 -0.39 14.62
C GLN A 46 -11.13 -1.09 13.32
N LEU A 47 -11.78 -0.77 12.21
CA LEU A 47 -11.48 -1.32 10.90
C LEU A 47 -10.40 -0.53 10.15
N HIS A 48 -9.95 0.58 10.72
CA HIS A 48 -8.98 1.48 10.09
C HIS A 48 -9.43 1.94 8.69
N LEU A 49 -10.69 2.35 8.59
CA LEU A 49 -11.22 2.89 7.34
C LEU A 49 -10.71 4.32 7.13
N SER A 50 -10.39 4.65 5.88
CA SER A 50 -9.96 5.98 5.48
C SER A 50 -10.81 6.49 4.34
N LYS A 51 -10.95 7.82 4.24
CA LYS A 51 -11.61 8.45 3.10
C LYS A 51 -10.57 8.75 2.02
N VAL A 52 -10.88 8.37 0.78
CA VAL A 52 -10.06 8.72 -0.36
C VAL A 52 -10.88 9.56 -1.34
N PRO A 53 -10.25 10.56 -2.00
CA PRO A 53 -10.95 11.37 -2.99
C PRO A 53 -11.18 10.58 -4.27
N LEU A 54 -12.32 10.81 -4.90
CA LEU A 54 -12.65 10.28 -6.21
C LEU A 54 -12.44 11.34 -7.29
N ALA A 55 -12.39 10.90 -8.55
CA ALA A 55 -12.14 11.78 -9.69
C ALA A 55 -13.19 12.91 -9.85
N ASP A 56 -14.42 12.69 -9.35
CA ASP A 56 -15.51 13.66 -9.39
C ASP A 56 -15.54 14.63 -8.20
N GLY A 57 -14.53 14.58 -7.32
CA GLY A 57 -14.46 15.39 -6.12
C GLY A 57 -15.17 14.80 -4.90
N ALA A 58 -15.92 13.72 -5.06
CA ALA A 58 -16.54 13.01 -3.95
C ALA A 58 -15.47 12.23 -3.16
N GLN A 59 -15.84 11.76 -1.97
CA GLN A 59 -14.97 10.93 -1.13
C GLN A 59 -15.63 9.59 -0.88
N LYS A 60 -14.82 8.58 -0.65
CA LYS A 60 -15.27 7.21 -0.43
C LYS A 60 -14.45 6.57 0.68
N TYR A 61 -15.11 5.82 1.57
CA TYR A 61 -14.41 4.98 2.56
C TYR A 61 -13.78 3.77 1.89
N VAL A 62 -12.55 3.47 2.28
CA VAL A 62 -11.83 2.26 1.86
C VAL A 62 -11.16 1.63 3.06
N LEU A 63 -10.94 0.31 3.01
CA LEU A 63 -10.11 -0.38 3.97
C LEU A 63 -8.64 -0.01 3.73
N LEU A 64 -7.90 0.21 4.82
CA LEU A 64 -6.46 0.49 4.71
C LEU A 64 -5.70 -0.63 4.00
N GLN A 65 -6.16 -1.87 4.12
CA GLN A 65 -5.59 -3.00 3.38
C GLN A 65 -5.81 -2.89 1.88
N ASN A 66 -6.91 -2.28 1.45
CA ASN A 66 -7.19 -2.01 0.04
C ASN A 66 -6.59 -0.67 -0.43
N SER A 67 -6.13 0.15 0.51
CA SER A 67 -5.38 1.36 0.19
C SER A 67 -3.89 1.09 -0.04
N ASP A 68 -3.46 -0.17 0.04
CA ASP A 68 -2.10 -0.58 -0.33
C ASP A 68 -1.75 -0.12 -1.74
N SER A 69 -2.73 -0.05 -2.65
CA SER A 69 -2.50 0.49 -3.99
C SER A 69 -2.14 1.97 -3.98
N TYR A 70 -2.78 2.78 -3.11
CA TYR A 70 -2.48 4.22 -2.99
C TYR A 70 -1.12 4.44 -2.31
N LEU A 71 -0.85 3.72 -1.22
CA LEU A 71 0.45 3.74 -0.56
C LEU A 71 1.54 3.18 -1.48
N GLY A 72 1.21 2.11 -2.23
CA GLY A 72 2.09 1.53 -3.23
C GLY A 72 2.48 2.52 -4.30
N ASP A 73 1.53 3.31 -4.80
CA ASP A 73 1.78 4.36 -5.80
C ASP A 73 2.75 5.43 -5.26
N LYS A 74 2.63 5.79 -3.99
CA LYS A 74 3.54 6.73 -3.33
C LYS A 74 4.97 6.18 -3.30
N TYR A 75 5.13 4.92 -2.92
CA TYR A 75 6.45 4.28 -2.86
C TYR A 75 7.05 4.08 -4.24
N ILE A 76 6.23 3.72 -5.22
CA ILE A 76 6.67 3.62 -6.63
C ILE A 76 7.15 4.97 -7.14
N ARG A 77 6.48 6.05 -6.77
CA ARG A 77 6.89 7.41 -7.17
C ARG A 77 8.25 7.78 -6.58
N VAL A 78 8.48 7.49 -5.29
CA VAL A 78 9.77 7.71 -4.64
C VAL A 78 10.86 6.88 -5.33
N LEU A 79 10.56 5.63 -5.65
CA LEU A 79 11.49 4.75 -6.37
C LEU A 79 11.84 5.34 -7.74
N LYS A 80 10.85 5.78 -8.51
CA LYS A 80 11.07 6.42 -9.83
C LYS A 80 11.92 7.67 -9.73
N ASP A 81 11.63 8.52 -8.75
CA ASP A 81 12.35 9.79 -8.59
C ASP A 81 13.81 9.58 -8.20
N GLY A 82 14.09 8.56 -7.41
CA GLY A 82 15.44 8.28 -6.92
C GLY A 82 16.26 7.34 -7.80
N PHE A 83 15.62 6.54 -8.64
CA PHE A 83 16.28 5.48 -9.41
C PHE A 83 17.27 6.03 -10.43
N ALA A 84 18.50 5.49 -10.44
CA ALA A 84 19.50 5.76 -11.48
C ALA A 84 19.80 4.51 -12.27
N SER A 85 20.13 3.40 -11.63
CA SER A 85 20.39 2.13 -12.31
C SER A 85 20.21 0.96 -11.35
N VAL A 86 20.15 -0.25 -11.89
CA VAL A 86 20.06 -1.48 -11.12
C VAL A 86 20.87 -2.57 -11.80
N ASP A 87 21.56 -3.37 -11.00
CA ASP A 87 22.34 -4.50 -11.49
C ASP A 87 22.34 -5.62 -10.44
N VAL A 88 22.74 -6.81 -10.86
CA VAL A 88 22.78 -8.01 -10.02
C VAL A 88 24.23 -8.44 -9.84
N ALA A 89 24.62 -8.70 -8.60
CA ALA A 89 25.92 -9.28 -8.25
C ALA A 89 25.68 -10.53 -7.42
N GLY A 90 25.63 -11.69 -8.09
CA GLY A 90 25.28 -12.95 -7.42
C GLY A 90 23.89 -12.90 -6.82
N ASN A 91 23.79 -13.04 -5.49
CA ASN A 91 22.54 -12.93 -4.74
C ASN A 91 22.33 -11.53 -4.15
N LEU A 92 22.99 -10.51 -4.69
CA LEU A 92 22.81 -9.13 -4.32
C LEU A 92 22.21 -8.35 -5.48
N LEU A 93 21.21 -7.55 -5.18
CA LEU A 93 20.72 -6.54 -6.09
C LEU A 93 21.33 -5.21 -5.70
N VAL A 94 21.96 -4.53 -6.63
CA VAL A 94 22.61 -3.24 -6.39
C VAL A 94 21.80 -2.16 -7.12
N LEU A 95 21.14 -1.32 -6.35
CA LEU A 95 20.34 -0.20 -6.82
C LEU A 95 21.15 1.07 -6.67
N LYS A 96 21.38 1.79 -7.75
CA LYS A 96 21.99 3.12 -7.71
C LYS A 96 20.88 4.16 -7.75
N THR A 97 21.04 5.19 -6.94
CA THR A 97 20.07 6.29 -6.84
C THR A 97 20.77 7.62 -7.12
N VAL A 98 19.98 8.66 -7.27
CA VAL A 98 20.51 10.02 -7.23
C VAL A 98 21.05 10.29 -5.82
N SER A 99 22.01 11.20 -5.72
CA SER A 99 22.68 11.51 -4.46
C SER A 99 21.68 11.84 -3.35
N GLY A 100 21.87 11.24 -2.19
CA GLY A 100 21.04 11.48 -0.99
C GLY A 100 19.72 10.71 -0.94
N MET A 101 19.36 9.93 -1.96
CA MET A 101 18.05 9.26 -2.00
C MET A 101 18.11 7.77 -1.71
N ALA A 102 19.26 7.19 -1.41
CA ALA A 102 19.35 5.75 -1.20
C ALA A 102 18.45 5.27 -0.04
N MET A 103 18.41 5.98 1.07
CA MET A 103 17.58 5.60 2.23
C MET A 103 16.09 5.67 1.89
N ALA A 104 15.66 6.70 1.15
CA ALA A 104 14.26 6.84 0.73
C ALA A 104 13.85 5.71 -0.22
N VAL A 105 14.72 5.37 -1.18
CA VAL A 105 14.48 4.27 -2.12
C VAL A 105 14.45 2.93 -1.38
N ALA A 106 15.39 2.69 -0.46
CA ALA A 106 15.41 1.47 0.34
C ALA A 106 14.15 1.34 1.19
N ALA A 107 13.69 2.42 1.81
CA ALA A 107 12.44 2.41 2.58
C ALA A 107 11.24 2.08 1.71
N SER A 108 11.22 2.58 0.46
CA SER A 108 10.15 2.26 -0.50
C SER A 108 10.15 0.78 -0.88
N VAL A 109 11.32 0.21 -1.15
CA VAL A 109 11.45 -1.22 -1.47
C VAL A 109 11.01 -2.07 -0.28
N ASP A 110 11.44 -1.73 0.93
CA ASP A 110 11.05 -2.45 2.15
C ASP A 110 9.54 -2.39 2.38
N ALA A 111 8.92 -1.25 2.12
CA ALA A 111 7.49 -1.05 2.31
C ALA A 111 6.63 -1.89 1.34
N MET A 112 7.18 -2.25 0.19
CA MET A 112 6.50 -3.12 -0.78
C MET A 112 6.44 -4.58 -0.33
N LYS A 113 7.17 -4.96 0.70
CA LYS A 113 7.20 -6.30 1.29
C LYS A 113 7.38 -7.41 0.25
N LEU A 114 8.35 -7.22 -0.61
CA LEU A 114 8.67 -8.19 -1.67
C LEU A 114 9.27 -9.46 -1.04
N GLN A 115 8.71 -10.61 -1.41
CA GLN A 115 9.09 -11.90 -0.81
C GLN A 115 10.55 -12.28 -1.06
N GLU A 116 11.11 -11.83 -2.17
CA GLU A 116 12.51 -12.10 -2.55
C GLU A 116 13.50 -11.42 -1.60
N VAL A 117 13.11 -10.33 -0.97
CA VAL A 117 14.02 -9.50 -0.15
C VAL A 117 14.20 -10.13 1.22
N VAL A 118 15.45 -10.48 1.54
CA VAL A 118 15.86 -10.91 2.88
C VAL A 118 16.13 -9.69 3.77
N GLY A 119 16.79 -8.70 3.21
CA GLY A 119 17.10 -7.45 3.89
C GLY A 119 17.82 -6.50 2.95
N SER A 120 17.98 -5.25 3.38
CA SER A 120 18.67 -4.24 2.57
C SER A 120 19.48 -3.29 3.44
N ILE A 121 20.50 -2.69 2.84
CA ILE A 121 21.31 -1.63 3.44
C ILE A 121 21.42 -0.50 2.42
N ALA A 122 21.27 0.74 2.89
CA ALA A 122 21.37 1.93 2.06
C ALA A 122 22.52 2.83 2.52
N GLY A 123 23.34 3.26 1.56
CA GLY A 123 24.32 4.32 1.75
C GLY A 123 23.73 5.67 1.35
N ASP A 124 24.52 6.48 0.65
CA ASP A 124 24.06 7.78 0.14
C ASP A 124 23.33 7.64 -1.21
N ASP A 125 23.94 6.93 -2.15
CA ASP A 125 23.45 6.76 -3.52
C ASP A 125 23.35 5.31 -3.96
N THR A 126 23.51 4.37 -3.04
CA THR A 126 23.53 2.94 -3.35
C THR A 126 22.73 2.17 -2.32
N VAL A 127 21.87 1.27 -2.79
CA VAL A 127 21.14 0.33 -1.95
C VAL A 127 21.59 -1.07 -2.33
N MET A 128 22.00 -1.85 -1.33
CA MET A 128 22.29 -3.28 -1.51
C MET A 128 21.14 -4.09 -0.93
N VAL A 129 20.52 -4.92 -1.74
CA VAL A 129 19.42 -5.78 -1.34
C VAL A 129 19.87 -7.22 -1.40
N ALA A 130 19.80 -7.91 -0.26
CA ALA A 130 20.18 -9.32 -0.17
C ALA A 130 18.96 -10.18 -0.49
N VAL A 131 19.13 -11.15 -1.39
CA VAL A 131 18.13 -12.17 -1.73
C VAL A 131 18.78 -13.54 -1.58
N ARG A 132 17.98 -14.59 -1.69
CA ARG A 132 18.49 -15.95 -1.38
C ARG A 132 19.30 -16.58 -2.51
N THR A 133 18.92 -16.30 -3.75
CA THR A 133 19.57 -16.91 -4.93
C THR A 133 19.80 -15.88 -6.02
N PRO A 134 20.75 -16.11 -6.95
CA PRO A 134 20.93 -15.24 -8.12
C PRO A 134 19.67 -15.14 -8.99
N GLU A 135 18.89 -16.21 -9.09
CA GLU A 135 17.64 -16.22 -9.85
C GLU A 135 16.62 -15.26 -9.23
N GLU A 136 16.50 -15.26 -7.90
CA GLU A 136 15.63 -14.32 -7.20
C GLU A 136 16.10 -12.88 -7.37
N ALA A 137 17.41 -12.65 -7.42
CA ALA A 137 17.96 -11.32 -7.68
C ALA A 137 17.54 -10.79 -9.06
N ARG A 138 17.58 -11.63 -10.07
CA ARG A 138 17.13 -11.28 -11.43
C ARG A 138 15.64 -11.01 -11.48
N LEU A 139 14.83 -11.85 -10.81
CA LEU A 139 13.38 -11.64 -10.71
C LEU A 139 13.06 -10.31 -10.04
N LEU A 140 13.76 -10.00 -8.96
CA LEU A 140 13.58 -8.73 -8.25
C LEU A 140 13.96 -7.54 -9.14
N MET A 141 15.06 -7.66 -9.88
CA MET A 141 15.49 -6.63 -10.83
C MET A 141 14.40 -6.37 -11.88
N GLU A 142 13.83 -7.42 -12.45
CA GLU A 142 12.76 -7.30 -13.45
C GLU A 142 11.50 -6.67 -12.85
N LYS A 143 11.14 -7.04 -11.61
CA LYS A 143 10.02 -6.41 -10.90
C LYS A 143 10.23 -4.92 -10.71
N ILE A 144 11.42 -4.53 -10.27
CA ILE A 144 11.74 -3.11 -10.05
C ILE A 144 11.72 -2.35 -11.35
N LYS A 145 12.32 -2.88 -12.42
CA LYS A 145 12.27 -2.25 -13.75
C LYS A 145 10.83 -2.09 -14.24
N GLY A 146 9.98 -3.10 -14.03
CA GLY A 146 8.58 -3.03 -14.38
C GLY A 146 7.82 -1.93 -13.63
N LEU A 147 8.14 -1.77 -12.33
CA LEU A 147 7.50 -0.75 -11.49
C LEU A 147 7.85 0.66 -11.92
N ILE A 148 9.07 0.89 -12.41
CA ILE A 148 9.53 2.22 -12.83
C ILE A 148 9.29 2.48 -14.33
N GLY A 149 8.75 1.50 -15.06
CA GLY A 149 8.41 1.67 -16.46
C GLY A 149 9.55 1.43 -17.44
N GLU A 150 10.57 0.68 -17.03
CA GLU A 150 11.69 0.29 -17.92
C GLU A 150 11.57 -1.12 -18.46
#